data_18d82a325ea57db4719267dc9ad2f571
#
_entry.id   18d82a325ea57db4719267dc9ad2f571
#
_cell.length_a   1.000
_cell.length_b   1.000
_cell.length_c   1.000
_cell.angle_alpha   90.00
_cell.angle_beta   90.00
_cell.angle_gamma   90.00
#
_symmetry.space_group_name_H-M   'P 1'
#
loop_
_entity.id
_entity.type
_entity.pdbx_description
1 polymer ?
#
loop_
_entity_poly.entity_id
_entity_poly.type
_entity_poly.pdbx_seq_one_letter_code
_entity_poly.pdbx_strand_id
1 'polypeptide(L)'
;FEPIDREKDFMSPIGYGSLMGILRNYEILNPFVAQTHDAFQRLKPGYEAPVCVVTSLGRDCVTPSRNRTVLIGVVRDMKNPMATRFELRSPNPHSNTYLIIGSAYMLMLDGIRSVLENKRTPQELEKAISKKAGEEDIYLEKDRQYRSEENVFTYYTEEEREQLFGKAPATVWENFRAFDEHRDELVKITGGDDTIALIIRSYRDQMT
;
A
#
# COMPACT_ATOMS: atom_id res chain seq x y z
N PHE A 1 13.36 -8.58 3.76
CA PHE A 1 12.38 -8.91 2.71
C PHE A 1 12.87 -9.94 1.70
N GLU A 2 14.19 -10.14 1.62
CA GLU A 2 14.81 -11.04 0.64
C GLU A 2 14.39 -12.51 0.88
N PRO A 3 14.10 -13.27 -0.18
CA PRO A 3 13.84 -14.69 -0.08
C PRO A 3 15.14 -15.48 0.12
N ILE A 4 15.02 -16.75 0.51
CA ILE A 4 16.15 -17.67 0.61
C ILE A 4 16.72 -17.94 -0.79
N ASP A 5 15.86 -18.17 -1.77
CA ASP A 5 16.24 -18.36 -3.18
C ASP A 5 15.73 -17.21 -4.04
N ARG A 6 16.61 -16.29 -4.41
CA ARG A 6 16.29 -15.08 -5.16
C ARG A 6 15.96 -15.32 -6.63
N GLU A 7 16.28 -16.50 -7.15
CA GLU A 7 15.98 -16.88 -8.53
C GLU A 7 14.58 -17.49 -8.66
N LYS A 8 14.03 -18.00 -7.56
CA LYS A 8 12.70 -18.64 -7.53
C LYS A 8 11.61 -17.79 -6.92
N ASP A 9 11.96 -16.96 -5.93
CA ASP A 9 10.99 -16.20 -5.17
C ASP A 9 11.25 -14.69 -5.26
N PHE A 10 10.22 -13.90 -5.39
CA PHE A 10 10.33 -12.43 -5.37
C PHE A 10 10.70 -11.91 -3.99
N MET A 11 10.11 -12.47 -2.93
CA MET A 11 10.27 -12.03 -1.55
C MET A 11 10.14 -13.19 -0.57
N SER A 12 10.66 -12.97 0.65
CA SER A 12 10.36 -13.84 1.79
C SER A 12 8.89 -13.72 2.22
N PRO A 13 8.36 -14.65 3.03
CA PRO A 13 7.02 -14.52 3.62
C PRO A 13 6.83 -13.20 4.39
N ILE A 14 7.87 -12.73 5.08
CA ILE A 14 7.85 -11.43 5.78
C ILE A 14 7.72 -10.26 4.79
N GLY A 15 8.42 -10.33 3.66
CA GLY A 15 8.31 -9.33 2.59
C GLY A 15 6.90 -9.27 2.01
N TYR A 16 6.33 -10.40 1.66
CA TYR A 16 4.95 -10.48 1.18
C TYR A 16 3.94 -9.97 2.21
N GLY A 17 4.05 -10.41 3.47
CA GLY A 17 3.17 -9.94 4.55
C GLY A 17 3.23 -8.44 4.72
N SER A 18 4.43 -7.86 4.72
CA SER A 18 4.62 -6.41 4.79
C SER A 18 3.93 -5.66 3.65
N LEU A 19 4.11 -6.14 2.42
CA LEU A 19 3.53 -5.54 1.23
C LEU A 19 1.99 -5.64 1.24
N MET A 20 1.48 -6.84 1.50
CA MET A 20 0.05 -7.11 1.55
C MET A 20 -0.65 -6.32 2.66
N GLY A 21 0.00 -6.15 3.81
CA GLY A 21 -0.51 -5.36 4.94
C GLY A 21 -0.78 -3.90 4.56
N ILE A 22 0.15 -3.25 3.87
CA ILE A 22 -0.04 -1.87 3.40
C ILE A 22 -1.11 -1.82 2.31
N LEU A 23 -1.08 -2.73 1.34
CA LEU A 23 -2.02 -2.71 0.21
C LEU A 23 -3.46 -2.91 0.66
N ARG A 24 -3.72 -3.89 1.54
CA ARG A 24 -5.06 -4.14 2.06
C ARG A 24 -5.61 -2.97 2.86
N ASN A 25 -4.76 -2.36 3.68
CA ASN A 25 -5.17 -1.36 4.67
C ASN A 25 -4.79 0.07 4.25
N TYR A 26 -4.62 0.34 2.95
CA TYR A 26 -4.11 1.63 2.48
C TYR A 26 -5.00 2.82 2.88
N GLU A 27 -6.30 2.64 2.98
CA GLU A 27 -7.23 3.70 3.42
C GLU A 27 -6.91 4.20 4.84
N ILE A 28 -6.43 3.30 5.70
CA ILE A 28 -5.95 3.66 7.05
C ILE A 28 -4.62 4.44 6.99
N LEU A 29 -3.77 4.15 6.01
CA LEU A 29 -2.48 4.81 5.83
C LEU A 29 -2.61 6.20 5.21
N ASN A 30 -3.54 6.37 4.26
CA ASN A 30 -3.63 7.56 3.44
C ASN A 30 -3.76 8.88 4.25
N PRO A 31 -4.50 8.95 5.37
CA PRO A 31 -4.57 10.12 6.23
C PRO A 31 -3.22 10.62 6.78
N PHE A 32 -2.23 9.75 6.85
CA PHE A 32 -0.88 10.10 7.33
C PHE A 32 0.11 10.44 6.22
N VAL A 33 -0.17 10.04 4.98
CA VAL A 33 0.74 10.23 3.84
C VAL A 33 0.32 11.35 2.90
N ALA A 34 -0.98 11.67 2.84
CA ALA A 34 -1.55 12.72 1.99
C ALA A 34 -2.53 13.58 2.80
N GLN A 35 -2.01 14.50 3.63
CA GLN A 35 -2.78 15.23 4.63
C GLN A 35 -3.37 16.55 4.14
N THR A 36 -2.83 17.12 3.08
CA THR A 36 -3.15 18.49 2.62
C THR A 36 -3.73 18.49 1.22
N HIS A 37 -4.51 19.51 0.85
CA HIS A 37 -5.10 19.62 -0.48
C HIS A 37 -4.07 19.56 -1.61
N ASP A 38 -2.90 20.16 -1.43
CA ASP A 38 -1.82 20.14 -2.41
C ASP A 38 -1.18 18.74 -2.58
N ALA A 39 -1.22 17.89 -1.55
CA ALA A 39 -0.75 16.53 -1.63
C ALA A 39 -1.44 15.74 -2.76
N PHE A 40 -2.75 15.93 -2.90
CA PHE A 40 -3.56 15.24 -3.92
C PHE A 40 -3.34 15.76 -5.33
N GLN A 41 -2.78 16.97 -5.52
CA GLN A 41 -2.51 17.52 -6.85
C GLN A 41 -1.49 16.70 -7.63
N ARG A 42 -0.64 15.94 -6.96
CA ARG A 42 0.30 15.03 -7.61
C ARG A 42 -0.17 13.56 -7.64
N LEU A 43 -1.22 13.20 -6.91
CA LEU A 43 -1.81 11.85 -6.90
C LEU A 43 -2.87 11.74 -8.00
N LYS A 44 -2.47 11.96 -9.25
CA LYS A 44 -3.35 11.94 -10.42
C LYS A 44 -2.60 11.51 -11.67
N PRO A 45 -3.28 11.07 -12.73
CA PRO A 45 -2.64 10.71 -14.00
C PRO A 45 -1.71 11.80 -14.52
N GLY A 46 -0.58 11.38 -15.09
CA GLY A 46 0.44 12.29 -15.67
C GLY A 46 1.60 12.63 -14.72
N TYR A 47 1.55 12.24 -13.44
CA TYR A 47 2.60 12.53 -12.45
C TYR A 47 3.36 11.31 -11.95
N GLU A 48 3.25 10.16 -12.59
CA GLU A 48 3.83 8.89 -12.11
C GLU A 48 3.53 8.64 -10.61
N ALA A 49 2.34 8.99 -10.18
CA ALA A 49 1.93 8.92 -8.78
C ALA A 49 0.68 8.05 -8.65
N PRO A 50 0.52 7.34 -7.55
CA PRO A 50 -0.53 6.33 -7.39
C PRO A 50 -1.91 6.97 -7.30
N VAL A 51 -2.84 6.45 -8.11
CA VAL A 51 -4.29 6.78 -8.04
C VAL A 51 -5.11 5.57 -7.61
N CYS A 52 -4.50 4.39 -7.54
CA CYS A 52 -5.12 3.13 -7.14
C CYS A 52 -4.15 2.29 -6.31
N VAL A 53 -4.69 1.31 -5.60
CA VAL A 53 -3.96 0.54 -4.59
C VAL A 53 -3.39 -0.74 -5.21
N VAL A 54 -2.24 -0.63 -5.86
CA VAL A 54 -1.61 -1.71 -6.62
C VAL A 54 -0.09 -1.70 -6.45
N THR A 55 0.54 -2.85 -6.61
CA THR A 55 2.00 -3.03 -6.66
C THR A 55 2.44 -3.67 -7.98
N SER A 56 3.76 -3.69 -8.21
CA SER A 56 4.41 -4.43 -9.28
C SER A 56 5.64 -5.13 -8.74
N LEU A 57 5.77 -6.42 -9.01
CA LEU A 57 6.89 -7.26 -8.55
C LEU A 57 7.96 -7.42 -9.64
N GLY A 58 7.57 -7.26 -10.90
CA GLY A 58 8.32 -7.68 -12.08
C GLY A 58 7.69 -8.91 -12.73
N ARG A 59 8.09 -9.19 -13.96
CA ARG A 59 7.57 -10.33 -14.72
C ARG A 59 8.20 -11.66 -14.29
N ASP A 60 9.37 -11.60 -13.71
CA ASP A 60 10.13 -12.73 -13.16
C ASP A 60 10.96 -12.30 -11.96
N CYS A 61 11.51 -13.28 -11.22
CA CYS A 61 12.24 -13.05 -9.98
C CYS A 61 13.61 -12.41 -10.18
N VAL A 62 14.18 -12.43 -11.37
CA VAL A 62 15.53 -11.93 -11.67
C VAL A 62 15.53 -10.56 -12.34
N THR A 63 14.40 -10.15 -12.92
CA THR A 63 14.22 -8.85 -13.58
C THR A 63 13.36 -7.92 -12.72
N PRO A 64 13.96 -6.97 -11.98
CA PRO A 64 13.20 -6.05 -11.13
C PRO A 64 12.20 -5.21 -11.92
N SER A 65 11.03 -4.97 -11.35
CA SER A 65 10.04 -4.08 -11.94
C SER A 65 10.58 -2.66 -12.13
N ARG A 66 10.20 -2.04 -13.24
CA ARG A 66 10.43 -0.61 -13.54
C ARG A 66 9.12 0.18 -13.56
N ASN A 67 8.01 -0.44 -13.18
CA ASN A 67 6.71 0.22 -13.18
C ASN A 67 6.65 1.30 -12.08
N ARG A 68 6.53 2.55 -12.50
CA ARG A 68 6.47 3.71 -11.59
C ARG A 68 5.05 4.22 -11.36
N THR A 69 4.04 3.56 -11.94
CA THR A 69 2.64 3.98 -11.84
C THR A 69 1.89 3.31 -10.69
N VAL A 70 2.57 2.43 -9.92
CA VAL A 70 2.00 1.68 -8.80
C VAL A 70 2.17 2.43 -7.48
N LEU A 71 1.33 2.10 -6.49
CA LEU A 71 1.37 2.68 -5.14
C LEU A 71 2.67 2.32 -4.40
N ILE A 72 3.04 1.05 -4.46
CA ILE A 72 4.26 0.54 -3.84
C ILE A 72 5.13 -0.12 -4.89
N GLY A 73 6.32 0.42 -5.10
CA GLY A 73 7.36 -0.21 -5.88
C GLY A 73 8.17 -1.19 -5.02
N VAL A 74 8.48 -2.35 -5.57
CA VAL A 74 9.44 -3.30 -4.99
C VAL A 74 10.77 -3.11 -5.68
N VAL A 75 11.66 -2.33 -5.06
CA VAL A 75 12.99 -2.05 -5.58
C VAL A 75 13.93 -3.17 -5.18
N ARG A 76 14.34 -3.98 -6.14
CA ARG A 76 15.29 -5.09 -5.92
C ARG A 76 16.61 -4.78 -6.58
N ASP A 77 17.69 -4.93 -5.83
CA ASP A 77 19.04 -4.93 -6.37
C ASP A 77 19.58 -6.37 -6.38
N MET A 78 19.72 -6.95 -7.57
CA MET A 78 20.17 -8.34 -7.72
C MET A 78 21.62 -8.54 -7.29
N LYS A 79 22.43 -7.49 -7.28
CA LYS A 79 23.84 -7.52 -6.86
C LYS A 79 24.01 -7.20 -5.37
N ASN A 80 23.09 -6.41 -4.80
CA ASN A 80 23.15 -5.99 -3.40
C ASN A 80 21.82 -6.24 -2.70
N PRO A 81 21.63 -7.40 -2.04
CA PRO A 81 20.39 -7.72 -1.32
C PRO A 81 20.00 -6.68 -0.27
N MET A 82 20.99 -6.03 0.36
CA MET A 82 20.74 -5.02 1.39
C MET A 82 20.13 -3.72 0.84
N ALA A 83 20.16 -3.51 -0.46
CA ALA A 83 19.50 -2.38 -1.13
C ALA A 83 18.05 -2.66 -1.53
N THR A 84 17.56 -3.89 -1.36
CA THR A 84 16.15 -4.23 -1.62
C THR A 84 15.25 -3.54 -0.60
N ARG A 85 14.21 -2.86 -1.10
CA ARG A 85 13.30 -2.06 -0.29
C ARG A 85 11.93 -1.89 -0.95
N PHE A 86 10.96 -1.50 -0.17
CA PHE A 86 9.72 -0.93 -0.69
C PHE A 86 9.86 0.58 -0.91
N GLU A 87 9.24 1.06 -1.97
CA GLU A 87 9.12 2.48 -2.28
C GLU A 87 7.63 2.84 -2.26
N LEU A 88 7.16 3.34 -1.12
CA LEU A 88 5.81 3.89 -0.99
C LEU A 88 5.79 5.27 -1.65
N ARG A 89 4.92 5.46 -2.64
CA ARG A 89 4.98 6.60 -3.57
C ARG A 89 4.01 7.72 -3.24
N SER A 90 3.09 7.51 -2.30
CA SER A 90 2.08 8.50 -1.92
C SER A 90 2.54 9.58 -0.92
N PRO A 91 3.53 9.38 -0.02
CA PRO A 91 3.84 10.38 0.99
C PRO A 91 4.18 11.74 0.42
N ASN A 92 3.62 12.79 1.08
CA ASN A 92 3.86 14.19 0.77
C ASN A 92 4.97 14.75 1.68
N PRO A 93 5.84 15.66 1.19
CA PRO A 93 6.89 16.29 2.00
C PRO A 93 6.39 17.02 3.25
N HIS A 94 5.15 17.50 3.26
CA HIS A 94 4.53 18.19 4.40
C HIS A 94 3.98 17.23 5.46
N SER A 95 3.94 15.91 5.18
CA SER A 95 3.42 14.92 6.11
C SER A 95 4.37 14.68 7.29
N ASN A 96 3.80 14.34 8.44
CA ASN A 96 4.57 14.02 9.63
C ASN A 96 5.27 12.66 9.45
N THR A 97 6.61 12.69 9.34
CA THR A 97 7.43 11.49 9.08
C THR A 97 7.25 10.40 10.14
N TYR A 98 7.09 10.76 11.41
CA TYR A 98 6.89 9.78 12.49
C TYR A 98 5.56 9.04 12.34
N LEU A 99 4.49 9.76 11.99
CA LEU A 99 3.18 9.15 11.76
C LEU A 99 3.18 8.27 10.50
N ILE A 100 3.84 8.69 9.41
CA ILE A 100 4.00 7.86 8.22
C ILE A 100 4.70 6.54 8.56
N ILE A 101 5.85 6.63 9.23
CA ILE A 101 6.65 5.44 9.57
C ILE A 101 5.86 4.55 10.53
N GLY A 102 5.29 5.11 11.60
CA GLY A 102 4.52 4.37 12.59
C GLY A 102 3.34 3.63 11.97
N SER A 103 2.51 4.33 11.18
CA SER A 103 1.35 3.74 10.50
C SER A 103 1.77 2.66 9.49
N ALA A 104 2.76 2.93 8.65
CA ALA A 104 3.24 1.95 7.67
C ALA A 104 3.74 0.67 8.35
N TYR A 105 4.55 0.78 9.41
CA TYR A 105 5.02 -0.41 10.14
C TYR A 105 3.90 -1.16 10.85
N MET A 106 2.89 -0.48 11.40
CA MET A 106 1.73 -1.15 12.01
C MET A 106 0.94 -1.98 10.99
N LEU A 107 0.72 -1.43 9.78
CA LEU A 107 0.06 -2.17 8.71
C LEU A 107 0.92 -3.32 8.17
N MET A 108 2.24 -3.12 8.04
CA MET A 108 3.17 -4.21 7.72
C MET A 108 3.07 -5.34 8.73
N LEU A 109 3.05 -5.02 10.04
CA LEU A 109 2.94 -6.02 11.10
C LEU A 109 1.62 -6.79 11.05
N ASP A 110 0.52 -6.15 10.69
CA ASP A 110 -0.77 -6.82 10.51
C ASP A 110 -0.68 -7.90 9.42
N GLY A 111 -0.16 -7.56 8.25
CA GLY A 111 0.04 -8.52 7.17
C GLY A 111 1.05 -9.63 7.52
N ILE A 112 2.16 -9.29 8.22
CA ILE A 112 3.14 -10.28 8.69
C ILE A 112 2.50 -11.27 9.66
N ARG A 113 1.68 -10.80 10.60
CA ARG A 113 0.95 -11.67 11.55
C ARG A 113 0.08 -12.66 10.82
N SER A 114 -0.72 -12.20 9.85
CA SER A 114 -1.56 -13.08 9.03
C SER A 114 -0.75 -14.17 8.32
N VAL A 115 0.41 -13.81 7.74
CA VAL A 115 1.28 -14.78 7.06
C VAL A 115 1.84 -15.82 8.03
N LEU A 116 2.30 -15.41 9.20
CA LEU A 116 2.89 -16.29 10.21
C LEU A 116 1.85 -17.22 10.85
N GLU A 117 0.69 -16.70 11.21
CA GLU A 117 -0.41 -17.47 11.80
C GLU A 117 -0.91 -18.56 10.85
N ASN A 118 -0.99 -18.25 9.56
CA ASN A 118 -1.43 -19.19 8.53
C ASN A 118 -0.28 -20.00 7.91
N LYS A 119 0.96 -19.81 8.34
CA LYS A 119 2.18 -20.54 7.89
C LYS A 119 2.34 -20.58 6.37
N ARG A 120 2.03 -19.47 5.71
CA ARG A 120 2.01 -19.39 4.23
C ARG A 120 3.41 -19.40 3.64
N THR A 121 3.58 -20.16 2.57
CA THR A 121 4.82 -20.24 1.77
C THR A 121 4.94 -19.03 0.81
N PRO A 122 6.15 -18.70 0.32
CA PRO A 122 6.34 -17.66 -0.70
C PRO A 122 5.47 -17.86 -1.95
N GLN A 123 5.32 -19.10 -2.41
CA GLN A 123 4.54 -19.43 -3.60
C GLN A 123 3.04 -19.22 -3.40
N GLU A 124 2.50 -19.56 -2.23
CA GLU A 124 1.10 -19.28 -1.88
C GLU A 124 0.85 -17.76 -1.77
N LEU A 125 1.82 -17.01 -1.26
CA LEU A 125 1.74 -15.55 -1.13
C LEU A 125 1.87 -14.85 -2.48
N GLU A 126 2.73 -15.33 -3.37
CA GLU A 126 2.82 -14.83 -4.74
C GLU A 126 1.50 -15.06 -5.50
N LYS A 127 0.90 -16.23 -5.34
CA LYS A 127 -0.42 -16.53 -5.90
C LYS A 127 -1.48 -15.58 -5.35
N ALA A 128 -1.48 -15.34 -4.05
CA ALA A 128 -2.43 -14.45 -3.39
C ALA A 128 -2.34 -13.00 -3.90
N ILE A 129 -1.13 -12.44 -3.96
CA ILE A 129 -0.96 -11.05 -4.43
C ILE A 129 -1.23 -10.91 -5.94
N SER A 130 -1.13 -12.01 -6.68
CA SER A 130 -1.38 -12.08 -8.13
C SER A 130 -2.80 -12.52 -8.48
N LYS A 131 -3.68 -12.72 -7.49
CA LYS A 131 -5.06 -13.17 -7.70
C LYS A 131 -5.85 -12.20 -8.58
N LYS A 132 -6.87 -12.70 -9.25
CA LYS A 132 -7.86 -11.89 -9.97
C LYS A 132 -8.96 -11.40 -9.04
N ALA A 133 -9.63 -10.31 -9.41
CA ALA A 133 -10.85 -9.90 -8.76
C ALA A 133 -11.89 -11.03 -8.83
N GLY A 134 -12.56 -11.32 -7.72
CA GLY A 134 -13.48 -12.45 -7.55
C GLY A 134 -12.84 -13.72 -6.97
N GLU A 135 -11.52 -13.83 -6.93
CA GLU A 135 -10.83 -14.97 -6.30
C GLU A 135 -10.65 -14.75 -4.78
N GLU A 136 -10.92 -15.80 -4.00
CA GLU A 136 -10.77 -15.78 -2.54
C GLU A 136 -9.30 -15.78 -2.11
N ASP A 137 -9.02 -15.08 -1.02
CA ASP A 137 -7.78 -15.21 -0.25
C ASP A 137 -8.09 -15.10 1.25
N ILE A 138 -7.22 -15.63 2.10
CA ILE A 138 -7.39 -15.61 3.56
C ILE A 138 -7.28 -14.18 4.12
N TYR A 139 -6.49 -13.33 3.46
CA TYR A 139 -6.15 -11.99 3.97
C TYR A 139 -6.56 -10.87 3.02
N LEU A 140 -6.33 -11.00 1.72
CA LEU A 140 -6.65 -9.98 0.75
C LEU A 140 -8.13 -10.01 0.36
N GLU A 141 -8.69 -8.84 0.08
CA GLU A 141 -10.10 -8.70 -0.32
C GLU A 141 -10.41 -9.44 -1.61
N LYS A 142 -11.58 -10.11 -1.64
CA LYS A 142 -12.00 -10.93 -2.76
C LYS A 142 -12.12 -10.16 -4.07
N ASP A 143 -12.78 -9.02 -4.03
CA ASP A 143 -13.20 -8.29 -5.22
C ASP A 143 -12.12 -7.35 -5.80
N ARG A 144 -10.87 -7.47 -5.32
CA ARG A 144 -9.75 -6.63 -5.75
C ARG A 144 -8.57 -7.43 -6.26
N GLN A 145 -7.85 -6.83 -7.20
CA GLN A 145 -6.49 -7.21 -7.60
C GLN A 145 -5.48 -6.30 -6.94
N TYR A 146 -4.28 -6.81 -6.68
CA TYR A 146 -3.24 -6.07 -5.97
C TYR A 146 -1.94 -5.95 -6.74
N ARG A 147 -1.84 -6.61 -7.92
CA ARG A 147 -0.63 -6.62 -8.75
C ARG A 147 -0.94 -6.27 -10.19
N SER A 148 -0.11 -5.39 -10.77
CA SER A 148 -0.06 -5.14 -12.21
C SER A 148 1.36 -4.83 -12.63
N GLU A 149 1.83 -5.47 -13.69
CA GLU A 149 3.10 -5.16 -14.33
C GLU A 149 2.94 -4.11 -15.43
N GLU A 150 1.70 -3.78 -15.81
CA GLU A 150 1.39 -2.81 -16.84
C GLU A 150 1.33 -1.38 -16.29
N ASN A 151 1.58 -0.39 -17.13
CA ASN A 151 1.36 1.01 -16.78
C ASN A 151 -0.13 1.24 -16.53
N VAL A 152 -0.50 1.57 -15.29
CA VAL A 152 -1.91 1.63 -14.89
C VAL A 152 -2.68 2.78 -15.57
N PHE A 153 -2.00 3.79 -16.09
CA PHE A 153 -2.65 4.93 -16.75
C PHE A 153 -2.90 4.74 -18.25
N THR A 154 -2.11 3.89 -18.89
CA THR A 154 -2.21 3.68 -20.33
C THR A 154 -2.84 2.36 -20.71
N TYR A 155 -2.82 1.38 -19.82
CA TYR A 155 -3.34 0.03 -20.08
C TYR A 155 -4.79 -0.14 -19.61
N TYR A 156 -5.20 0.58 -18.56
CA TYR A 156 -6.54 0.50 -17.98
C TYR A 156 -7.27 1.85 -18.09
N THR A 157 -8.59 1.80 -18.31
CA THR A 157 -9.46 2.98 -18.15
C THR A 157 -9.56 3.38 -16.67
N GLU A 158 -10.15 4.53 -16.37
CA GLU A 158 -10.38 4.96 -14.99
C GLU A 158 -11.31 4.00 -14.27
N GLU A 159 -12.40 3.61 -14.93
CA GLU A 159 -13.39 2.67 -14.39
C GLU A 159 -12.77 1.29 -14.11
N GLU A 160 -11.95 0.77 -15.03
CA GLU A 160 -11.25 -0.50 -14.83
C GLU A 160 -10.27 -0.42 -13.66
N ARG A 161 -9.55 0.69 -13.50
CA ARG A 161 -8.63 0.86 -12.36
C ARG A 161 -9.38 0.85 -11.03
N GLU A 162 -10.47 1.60 -10.93
CA GLU A 162 -11.28 1.66 -9.72
C GLU A 162 -11.91 0.30 -9.38
N GLN A 163 -12.42 -0.39 -10.38
CA GLN A 163 -13.05 -1.71 -10.22
C GLN A 163 -12.04 -2.79 -9.82
N LEU A 164 -10.86 -2.82 -10.45
CA LEU A 164 -9.88 -3.89 -10.25
C LEU A 164 -8.99 -3.65 -9.03
N PHE A 165 -8.50 -2.43 -8.84
CA PHE A 165 -7.46 -2.12 -7.85
C PHE A 165 -7.97 -1.28 -6.68
N GLY A 166 -9.23 -0.82 -6.74
CA GLY A 166 -9.78 0.13 -5.79
C GLY A 166 -9.18 1.54 -5.94
N LYS A 167 -9.94 2.51 -5.50
CA LYS A 167 -9.56 3.92 -5.53
C LYS A 167 -8.79 4.29 -4.28
N ALA A 168 -7.63 4.92 -4.44
CA ALA A 168 -6.99 5.59 -3.31
C ALA A 168 -7.79 6.86 -2.96
N PRO A 169 -7.94 7.21 -1.67
CA PRO A 169 -8.55 8.47 -1.29
C PRO A 169 -7.87 9.64 -2.02
N ALA A 170 -8.66 10.51 -2.65
CA ALA A 170 -8.20 11.57 -3.54
C ALA A 170 -8.45 12.98 -2.99
N THR A 171 -9.07 13.09 -1.81
CA THR A 171 -9.38 14.36 -1.16
C THR A 171 -9.16 14.29 0.35
N VAL A 172 -8.98 15.46 0.97
CA VAL A 172 -8.92 15.59 2.44
C VAL A 172 -10.22 15.09 3.08
N TRP A 173 -11.36 15.29 2.40
CA TRP A 173 -12.66 14.83 2.86
C TRP A 173 -12.78 13.30 2.89
N GLU A 174 -12.28 12.62 1.87
CA GLU A 174 -12.24 11.14 1.85
C GLU A 174 -11.33 10.60 2.94
N ASN A 175 -10.17 11.23 3.19
CA ASN A 175 -9.33 10.90 4.34
C ASN A 175 -10.06 11.10 5.67
N PHE A 176 -10.84 12.16 5.79
CA PHE A 176 -11.57 12.44 7.03
C PHE A 176 -12.55 11.32 7.38
N ARG A 177 -13.23 10.75 6.38
CA ARG A 177 -14.13 9.60 6.60
C ARG A 177 -13.41 8.37 7.15
N ALA A 178 -12.14 8.16 6.80
CA ALA A 178 -11.36 7.04 7.32
C ALA A 178 -11.23 7.08 8.87
N PHE A 179 -11.30 8.25 9.50
CA PHE A 179 -11.29 8.36 10.97
C PHE A 179 -12.57 7.84 11.63
N ASP A 180 -13.68 7.84 10.93
CA ASP A 180 -14.92 7.26 11.44
C ASP A 180 -15.02 5.76 11.11
N GLU A 181 -14.62 5.37 9.90
CA GLU A 181 -14.74 4.01 9.38
C GLU A 181 -13.69 3.05 9.97
N HIS A 182 -12.50 3.56 10.30
CA HIS A 182 -11.35 2.77 10.80
C HIS A 182 -10.81 3.25 12.15
N ARG A 183 -11.70 3.76 13.01
CA ARG A 183 -11.29 4.40 14.28
C ARG A 183 -10.44 3.50 15.17
N ASP A 184 -10.82 2.24 15.32
CA ASP A 184 -10.15 1.31 16.24
C ASP A 184 -8.71 1.00 15.77
N GLU A 185 -8.50 0.87 14.47
CA GLU A 185 -7.18 0.67 13.86
C GLU A 185 -6.33 1.94 14.00
N LEU A 186 -6.91 3.10 13.77
CA LEU A 186 -6.23 4.39 13.90
C LEU A 186 -5.82 4.69 15.33
N VAL A 187 -6.66 4.35 16.32
CA VAL A 187 -6.32 4.45 17.75
C VAL A 187 -5.08 3.62 18.09
N LYS A 188 -4.99 2.40 17.55
CA LYS A 188 -3.80 1.54 17.76
C LYS A 188 -2.54 2.14 17.15
N ILE A 189 -2.65 2.75 15.96
CA ILE A 189 -1.51 3.39 15.26
C ILE A 189 -1.05 4.64 16.01
N THR A 190 -1.97 5.48 16.47
CA THR A 190 -1.66 6.78 17.07
C THR A 190 -1.36 6.73 18.56
N GLY A 191 -1.64 5.59 19.20
CA GLY A 191 -1.38 5.40 20.62
C GLY A 191 -2.49 5.92 21.55
N GLY A 192 -3.65 6.32 21.02
CA GLY A 192 -4.80 6.68 21.85
C GLY A 192 -5.79 7.64 21.19
N ASP A 193 -6.96 7.73 21.81
CA ASP A 193 -8.06 8.60 21.37
C ASP A 193 -7.74 10.08 21.37
N ASP A 194 -6.95 10.57 22.33
CA ASP A 194 -6.56 11.98 22.41
C ASP A 194 -5.72 12.40 21.18
N THR A 195 -4.82 11.53 20.74
CA THR A 195 -4.01 11.80 19.55
C THR A 195 -4.87 11.81 18.29
N ILE A 196 -5.83 10.90 18.16
CA ILE A 196 -6.81 10.90 17.07
C ILE A 196 -7.62 12.20 17.09
N ALA A 197 -8.11 12.64 18.24
CA ALA A 197 -8.88 13.87 18.35
C ALA A 197 -8.08 15.11 17.88
N LEU A 198 -6.78 15.18 18.18
CA LEU A 198 -5.90 16.24 17.68
C LEU A 198 -5.73 16.17 16.16
N ILE A 199 -5.56 14.98 15.59
CA ILE A 199 -5.42 14.77 14.15
C ILE A 199 -6.73 15.16 13.43
N ILE A 200 -7.88 14.71 13.92
CA ILE A 200 -9.20 15.06 13.39
C ILE A 200 -9.40 16.60 13.42
N ARG A 201 -9.02 17.26 14.52
CA ARG A 201 -9.09 18.70 14.61
C ARG A 201 -8.22 19.39 13.56
N SER A 202 -6.98 18.95 13.38
CA SER A 202 -6.08 19.46 12.34
C SER A 202 -6.66 19.30 10.93
N TYR A 203 -7.33 18.18 10.65
CA TYR A 203 -8.02 17.97 9.37
C TYR A 203 -9.19 18.93 9.18
N ARG A 204 -10.01 19.16 10.22
CA ARG A 204 -11.12 20.12 10.17
C ARG A 204 -10.63 21.52 9.87
N ASP A 205 -9.54 21.95 10.52
CA ASP A 205 -8.95 23.28 10.33
C ASP A 205 -8.44 23.50 8.89
N GLN A 206 -8.16 22.42 8.13
CA GLN A 206 -7.78 22.49 6.71
C GLN A 206 -8.98 22.52 5.75
N MET A 207 -10.18 22.16 6.20
CA MET A 207 -11.38 22.13 5.38
C MET A 207 -12.17 23.46 5.43
N THR A 208 -11.82 24.37 6.33
CA THR A 208 -12.39 25.72 6.46
C THR A 208 -11.56 26.74 5.72
#